data_42134e43536cf159c80de9cc94069ed0
#
_entry.id   42134e43536cf159c80de9cc94069ed0
#
_cell.length_a   1.000
_cell.length_b   1.000
_cell.length_c   1.000
_cell.angle_alpha   90.00
_cell.angle_beta   90.00
_cell.angle_gamma   90.00
#
_symmetry.space_group_name_H-M   'P 1'
#
loop_
_entity.id
_entity.type
_entity.pdbx_description
1 polymer ?
#
loop_
_entity_poly.entity_id
_entity_poly.type
_entity_poly.pdbx_seq_one_letter_code
_entity_poly.pdbx_strand_id
1 'polypeptide(L)'
;ALMLNMKYITGKYDYYVAMDMYEVYKDETRIDCNNSYEIVSEDITVQSGLGIRLRTVMSICPAAQSPKIDFVLYSGFDIDDIEVGGTRAVWERNGDIVSVMYPFDQGKTYQLEISYCGKPPAHMYSSDHGWILPAYAAWYPIRGNVNSVSFQFDLFEPIFYEYGQENIEYTVTYIGKDDVYCSLAHVGEKSWEGNSDGVTLLLSSWVKEVKLGNGMTVVYPVC
;
A
#
# COMPACT_ATOMS: atom_id res chain seq x y z
N ALA A 1 21.11 23.11 -14.47
CA ALA A 1 21.73 21.95 -15.14
C ALA A 1 21.83 20.75 -14.18
N LEU A 2 22.27 20.93 -12.92
CA LEU A 2 22.43 19.84 -11.96
C LEU A 2 21.07 19.23 -11.54
N MET A 3 20.05 20.07 -11.29
CA MET A 3 18.69 19.60 -10.95
C MET A 3 18.00 18.84 -12.10
N LEU A 4 18.22 19.23 -13.34
CA LEU A 4 17.68 18.50 -14.50
C LEU A 4 18.34 17.12 -14.64
N ASN A 5 19.64 17.01 -14.36
CA ASN A 5 20.34 15.74 -14.37
C ASN A 5 19.90 14.82 -13.22
N MET A 6 19.60 15.34 -12.02
CA MET A 6 19.07 14.53 -10.93
C MET A 6 17.67 13.99 -11.24
N LYS A 7 16.79 14.82 -11.83
CA LYS A 7 15.45 14.35 -12.27
C LYS A 7 15.53 13.27 -13.36
N TYR A 8 16.50 13.41 -14.27
CA TYR A 8 16.74 12.40 -15.30
C TYR A 8 17.30 11.09 -14.71
N ILE A 9 18.20 11.19 -13.72
CA ILE A 9 18.79 10.04 -13.05
C ILE A 9 17.76 9.32 -12.16
N THR A 10 16.93 10.05 -11.41
CA THR A 10 15.84 9.46 -10.61
C THR A 10 14.78 8.81 -11.51
N GLY A 11 14.32 9.47 -12.56
CA GLY A 11 13.37 8.86 -13.50
C GLY A 11 13.92 7.62 -14.19
N LYS A 12 15.23 7.57 -14.45
CA LYS A 12 15.89 6.41 -15.02
C LYS A 12 16.04 5.27 -13.99
N TYR A 13 16.31 5.61 -12.74
CA TYR A 13 16.37 4.64 -11.65
C TYR A 13 14.99 3.99 -11.42
N ASP A 14 13.94 4.78 -11.39
CA ASP A 14 12.56 4.30 -11.23
C ASP A 14 12.13 3.41 -12.42
N TYR A 15 12.58 3.72 -13.63
CA TYR A 15 12.41 2.87 -14.80
C TYR A 15 13.12 1.51 -14.63
N TYR A 16 14.35 1.49 -14.13
CA TYR A 16 15.08 0.24 -13.90
C TYR A 16 14.45 -0.60 -12.78
N VAL A 17 13.96 0.03 -11.70
CA VAL A 17 13.22 -0.69 -10.64
C VAL A 17 11.94 -1.31 -11.20
N ALA A 18 11.19 -0.59 -12.05
CA ALA A 18 10.01 -1.15 -12.71
C ALA A 18 10.37 -2.30 -13.67
N MET A 19 11.51 -2.20 -14.38
CA MET A 19 12.02 -3.28 -15.24
C MET A 19 12.48 -4.49 -14.45
N ASP A 20 13.14 -4.30 -13.29
CA ASP A 20 13.53 -5.40 -12.41
C ASP A 20 12.30 -6.13 -11.86
N MET A 21 11.25 -5.40 -11.50
CA MET A 21 9.97 -5.99 -11.11
C MET A 21 9.33 -6.78 -12.26
N TYR A 22 9.37 -6.24 -13.47
CA TYR A 22 8.89 -6.94 -14.66
C TYR A 22 9.64 -8.26 -14.87
N GLU A 23 10.97 -8.26 -14.74
CA GLU A 23 11.79 -9.49 -14.86
C GLU A 23 11.43 -10.54 -13.80
N VAL A 24 11.03 -10.14 -12.59
CA VAL A 24 10.57 -11.07 -11.53
C VAL A 24 9.25 -11.74 -11.90
N TYR A 25 8.32 -11.00 -12.53
CA TYR A 25 6.95 -11.49 -12.79
C TYR A 25 6.70 -11.90 -14.24
N LYS A 26 7.63 -11.66 -15.17
CA LYS A 26 7.41 -11.90 -16.63
C LYS A 26 7.04 -13.33 -17.00
N ASP A 27 7.50 -14.31 -16.22
CA ASP A 27 7.26 -15.73 -16.46
C ASP A 27 6.09 -16.29 -15.64
N GLU A 28 5.51 -15.48 -14.74
CA GLU A 28 4.43 -15.88 -13.84
C GLU A 28 3.21 -14.99 -14.06
N THR A 29 2.16 -15.54 -14.67
CA THR A 29 0.92 -14.80 -14.93
C THR A 29 0.06 -14.61 -13.68
N ARG A 30 0.30 -15.43 -12.63
CA ARG A 30 -0.41 -15.34 -11.35
C ARG A 30 0.41 -16.00 -10.26
N ILE A 31 0.54 -15.33 -9.13
CA ILE A 31 1.08 -15.88 -7.90
C ILE A 31 -0.04 -15.95 -6.87
N ASP A 32 -0.46 -17.16 -6.52
CA ASP A 32 -1.50 -17.38 -5.54
C ASP A 32 -0.92 -17.26 -4.12
N CYS A 33 -1.53 -16.39 -3.32
CA CYS A 33 -1.21 -16.22 -1.92
C CYS A 33 -2.07 -17.13 -1.04
N ASN A 34 -1.58 -17.49 0.16
CA ASN A 34 -2.42 -18.11 1.17
C ASN A 34 -3.34 -17.06 1.80
N ASN A 35 -4.49 -16.85 1.18
CA ASN A 35 -5.52 -15.88 1.57
C ASN A 35 -6.62 -16.49 2.47
N SER A 36 -6.33 -17.60 3.14
CA SER A 36 -7.31 -18.29 4.02
C SER A 36 -7.51 -17.54 5.35
N TYR A 37 -7.71 -16.23 5.28
CA TYR A 37 -8.05 -15.37 6.43
C TYR A 37 -8.91 -14.20 5.99
N GLU A 38 -9.59 -13.58 6.94
CA GLU A 38 -10.33 -12.33 6.75
C GLU A 38 -9.59 -11.19 7.47
N ILE A 39 -9.60 -10.00 6.91
CA ILE A 39 -9.18 -8.77 7.59
C ILE A 39 -10.45 -8.15 8.17
N VAL A 40 -10.47 -7.98 9.49
CA VAL A 40 -11.60 -7.39 10.22
C VAL A 40 -11.45 -5.87 10.27
N SER A 41 -10.25 -5.39 10.62
CA SER A 41 -9.93 -3.96 10.66
C SER A 41 -8.47 -3.72 10.32
N GLU A 42 -8.17 -2.49 9.91
CA GLU A 42 -6.82 -2.07 9.56
C GLU A 42 -6.58 -0.61 9.97
N ASP A 43 -5.60 -0.42 10.89
CA ASP A 43 -5.16 0.88 11.36
C ASP A 43 -3.85 1.25 10.66
N ILE A 44 -3.87 2.30 9.85
CA ILE A 44 -2.73 2.73 9.03
C ILE A 44 -2.22 4.08 9.54
N THR A 45 -0.98 4.12 9.98
CA THR A 45 -0.27 5.36 10.32
C THR A 45 0.72 5.70 9.22
N VAL A 46 0.63 6.89 8.68
CA VAL A 46 1.50 7.40 7.60
C VAL A 46 2.29 8.60 8.12
N GLN A 47 3.60 8.56 7.96
CA GLN A 47 4.48 9.67 8.29
C GLN A 47 5.30 10.07 7.07
N SER A 48 5.23 11.34 6.65
CA SER A 48 6.07 11.88 5.58
C SER A 48 7.44 12.33 6.08
N GLY A 49 8.43 12.26 5.18
CA GLY A 49 9.81 12.66 5.44
C GLY A 49 10.61 12.69 4.14
N LEU A 50 11.85 12.21 4.14
CA LEU A 50 12.64 11.97 2.90
C LEU A 50 12.06 10.83 2.04
N GLY A 51 11.07 10.13 2.53
CA GLY A 51 10.22 9.13 1.95
C GLY A 51 8.97 9.04 2.79
N ILE A 52 8.25 7.96 2.73
CA ILE A 52 7.16 7.67 3.66
C ILE A 52 7.55 6.53 4.60
N ARG A 53 7.17 6.70 5.85
CA ARG A 53 7.23 5.64 6.86
C ARG A 53 5.80 5.28 7.24
N LEU A 54 5.54 4.00 7.28
CA LEU A 54 4.21 3.48 7.53
C LEU A 54 4.26 2.46 8.67
N ARG A 55 3.18 2.43 9.42
CA ARG A 55 2.89 1.38 10.39
C ARG A 55 1.44 0.97 10.18
N THR A 56 1.24 -0.31 9.95
CA THR A 56 -0.11 -0.88 9.78
C THR A 56 -0.34 -1.93 10.83
N VAL A 57 -1.51 -1.88 11.48
CA VAL A 57 -1.98 -2.92 12.40
C VAL A 57 -3.23 -3.52 11.81
N MET A 58 -3.14 -4.78 11.37
CA MET A 58 -4.28 -5.54 10.85
C MET A 58 -4.84 -6.46 11.93
N SER A 59 -6.16 -6.44 12.12
CA SER A 59 -6.88 -7.50 12.85
C SER A 59 -7.32 -8.56 11.85
N ILE A 60 -6.74 -9.76 11.95
CA ILE A 60 -7.00 -10.85 11.02
C ILE A 60 -7.65 -12.05 11.72
N CYS A 61 -8.53 -12.75 11.00
CA CYS A 61 -9.17 -13.98 11.46
C CYS A 61 -8.94 -15.11 10.46
N PRO A 62 -8.04 -16.08 10.74
CA PRO A 62 -7.80 -17.21 9.85
C PRO A 62 -9.04 -18.11 9.71
N ALA A 63 -9.41 -18.42 8.47
CA ALA A 63 -10.52 -19.32 8.15
C ALA A 63 -10.16 -20.80 8.34
N ALA A 64 -8.87 -21.12 8.38
CA ALA A 64 -8.33 -22.45 8.64
C ALA A 64 -7.04 -22.35 9.46
N GLN A 65 -6.70 -23.43 10.17
CA GLN A 65 -5.39 -23.52 10.81
C GLN A 65 -4.28 -23.45 9.74
N SER A 66 -3.29 -22.58 9.93
CA SER A 66 -2.20 -22.41 8.98
C SER A 66 -0.87 -22.10 9.67
N PRO A 67 0.26 -22.65 9.18
CA PRO A 67 1.59 -22.28 9.67
C PRO A 67 2.06 -20.93 9.13
N LYS A 68 1.36 -20.34 8.16
CA LYS A 68 1.67 -19.03 7.58
C LYS A 68 0.44 -18.37 6.98
N ILE A 69 0.53 -17.06 6.82
CA ILE A 69 -0.35 -16.25 5.97
C ILE A 69 0.48 -15.44 4.98
N ASP A 70 -0.11 -15.10 3.85
CA ASP A 70 0.52 -14.25 2.84
C ASP A 70 -0.32 -12.98 2.66
N PHE A 71 0.35 -11.85 2.46
CA PHE A 71 -0.26 -10.60 2.04
C PHE A 71 0.58 -9.94 0.95
N VAL A 72 -0.01 -9.01 0.23
CA VAL A 72 0.67 -8.25 -0.81
C VAL A 72 1.04 -6.88 -0.28
N LEU A 73 2.29 -6.50 -0.44
CA LEU A 73 2.83 -5.17 -0.13
C LEU A 73 3.85 -4.80 -1.20
N TYR A 74 3.70 -3.63 -1.80
CA TYR A 74 4.60 -3.15 -2.84
C TYR A 74 6.08 -3.31 -2.47
N SER A 75 6.88 -3.95 -3.32
CA SER A 75 8.28 -4.32 -3.05
C SER A 75 9.24 -3.14 -2.89
N GLY A 76 8.85 -1.95 -3.33
CA GLY A 76 9.61 -0.71 -3.09
C GLY A 76 9.56 -0.19 -1.66
N PHE A 77 8.83 -0.86 -0.76
CA PHE A 77 8.88 -0.60 0.67
C PHE A 77 9.76 -1.62 1.38
N ASP A 78 10.74 -1.13 2.13
CA ASP A 78 11.57 -1.94 3.02
C ASP A 78 10.82 -2.20 4.33
N ILE A 79 10.66 -3.47 4.69
CA ILE A 79 10.02 -3.89 5.93
C ILE A 79 11.05 -3.83 7.06
N ASP A 80 10.78 -3.01 8.06
CA ASP A 80 11.63 -2.87 9.24
C ASP A 80 11.36 -4.01 10.25
N ASP A 81 10.07 -4.32 10.50
CA ASP A 81 9.63 -5.34 11.45
C ASP A 81 8.21 -5.82 11.20
N ILE A 82 7.94 -7.08 11.60
CA ILE A 82 6.60 -7.69 11.64
C ILE A 82 6.40 -8.37 12.99
N GLU A 83 5.29 -8.04 13.67
CA GLU A 83 4.89 -8.64 14.93
C GLU A 83 3.50 -9.27 14.84
N VAL A 84 3.30 -10.39 15.51
CA VAL A 84 1.99 -11.04 15.71
C VAL A 84 1.68 -11.06 17.19
N GLY A 85 0.64 -10.33 17.60
CA GLY A 85 0.25 -10.22 19.02
C GLY A 85 1.39 -9.65 19.91
N GLY A 86 2.18 -8.70 19.40
CA GLY A 86 3.31 -8.09 20.10
C GLY A 86 4.57 -8.98 20.18
N THR A 87 4.60 -10.06 19.42
CA THR A 87 5.77 -10.95 19.32
C THR A 87 6.33 -10.89 17.91
N ARG A 88 7.63 -10.64 17.79
CA ARG A 88 8.31 -10.59 16.50
C ARG A 88 8.16 -11.90 15.74
N ALA A 89 7.66 -11.82 14.52
CA ALA A 89 7.43 -12.96 13.64
C ALA A 89 8.59 -13.18 12.67
N VAL A 90 8.75 -14.41 12.24
CA VAL A 90 9.62 -14.74 11.10
C VAL A 90 8.82 -14.49 9.82
N TRP A 91 9.42 -13.86 8.85
CA TRP A 91 8.79 -13.57 7.58
C TRP A 91 9.76 -13.73 6.41
N GLU A 92 9.20 -13.97 5.25
CA GLU A 92 9.91 -14.04 3.98
C GLU A 92 9.21 -13.16 2.95
N ARG A 93 9.97 -12.66 1.98
CA ARG A 93 9.44 -11.84 0.90
C ARG A 93 9.85 -12.39 -0.45
N ASN A 94 8.88 -12.48 -1.35
CA ASN A 94 9.09 -12.80 -2.75
C ASN A 94 8.38 -11.75 -3.62
N GLY A 95 9.16 -10.77 -4.12
CA GLY A 95 8.60 -9.60 -4.79
C GLY A 95 7.64 -8.83 -3.88
N ASP A 96 6.39 -8.70 -4.28
CA ASP A 96 5.35 -8.01 -3.52
C ASP A 96 4.63 -8.92 -2.52
N ILE A 97 4.90 -10.22 -2.53
CA ILE A 97 4.30 -11.17 -1.58
C ILE A 97 5.17 -11.26 -0.32
N VAL A 98 4.52 -11.07 0.82
CA VAL A 98 5.13 -11.24 2.14
C VAL A 98 4.44 -12.40 2.85
N SER A 99 5.22 -13.40 3.25
CA SER A 99 4.77 -14.58 4.00
C SER A 99 5.18 -14.42 5.46
N VAL A 100 4.21 -14.46 6.37
CA VAL A 100 4.45 -14.39 7.83
C VAL A 100 4.27 -15.78 8.42
N MET A 101 5.35 -16.31 9.00
CA MET A 101 5.39 -17.63 9.61
C MET A 101 4.97 -17.53 11.08
N TYR A 102 3.78 -18.05 11.36
CA TYR A 102 3.23 -18.10 12.72
C TYR A 102 2.16 -19.21 12.81
N PRO A 103 2.00 -19.89 13.94
CA PRO A 103 0.95 -20.90 14.09
C PRO A 103 -0.41 -20.23 14.28
N PHE A 104 -1.10 -19.96 13.17
CA PHE A 104 -2.42 -19.38 13.17
C PHE A 104 -3.50 -20.43 13.40
N ASP A 105 -4.30 -20.26 14.45
CA ASP A 105 -5.44 -21.11 14.76
C ASP A 105 -6.70 -20.61 14.02
N GLN A 106 -7.52 -21.52 13.56
CA GLN A 106 -8.80 -21.21 12.92
C GLN A 106 -9.73 -20.41 13.84
N GLY A 107 -10.31 -19.34 13.32
CA GLY A 107 -11.34 -18.52 13.99
C GLY A 107 -10.83 -17.68 15.16
N LYS A 108 -9.53 -17.67 15.43
CA LYS A 108 -8.91 -16.80 16.43
C LYS A 108 -8.46 -15.49 15.79
N THR A 109 -8.76 -14.37 16.44
CA THR A 109 -8.30 -13.06 15.97
C THR A 109 -6.87 -12.81 16.40
N TYR A 110 -6.04 -12.35 15.46
CA TYR A 110 -4.65 -11.93 15.67
C TYR A 110 -4.48 -10.49 15.25
N GLN A 111 -3.64 -9.76 15.98
CA GLN A 111 -3.13 -8.46 15.55
C GLN A 111 -1.78 -8.66 14.88
N LEU A 112 -1.69 -8.29 13.61
CA LEU A 112 -0.48 -8.28 12.82
C LEU A 112 -0.03 -6.83 12.64
N GLU A 113 1.10 -6.48 13.25
CA GLU A 113 1.71 -5.16 13.15
C GLU A 113 2.89 -5.20 12.18
N ILE A 114 2.92 -4.26 11.24
CA ILE A 114 3.96 -4.16 10.21
C ILE A 114 4.47 -2.74 10.20
N SER A 115 5.79 -2.58 10.36
CA SER A 115 6.50 -1.31 10.20
C SER A 115 7.37 -1.35 8.96
N TYR A 116 7.24 -0.35 8.09
CA TYR A 116 7.96 -0.32 6.83
C TYR A 116 8.15 1.11 6.32
N CYS A 117 9.09 1.31 5.40
CA CYS A 117 9.38 2.62 4.84
C CYS A 117 9.85 2.49 3.38
N GLY A 118 9.75 3.58 2.64
CA GLY A 118 10.20 3.59 1.25
C GLY A 118 9.67 4.77 0.46
N LYS A 119 9.55 4.56 -0.84
CA LYS A 119 8.96 5.51 -1.77
C LYS A 119 7.79 4.86 -2.49
N PRO A 120 6.73 5.63 -2.78
CA PRO A 120 5.65 5.15 -3.64
C PRO A 120 6.18 4.73 -5.01
N PRO A 121 5.49 3.79 -5.69
CA PRO A 121 5.85 3.42 -7.05
C PRO A 121 5.93 4.63 -7.98
N ALA A 122 6.95 4.68 -8.84
CA ALA A 122 7.19 5.82 -9.73
C ALA A 122 6.09 6.04 -10.78
N HIS A 123 5.37 4.98 -11.15
CA HIS A 123 4.22 5.06 -12.07
C HIS A 123 2.97 5.64 -11.40
N MET A 124 2.95 5.74 -10.09
CA MET A 124 1.97 6.51 -9.35
C MET A 124 2.48 7.93 -9.24
N TYR A 125 1.56 8.89 -9.33
CA TYR A 125 1.93 10.29 -9.25
C TYR A 125 2.79 10.54 -8.01
N SER A 126 4.09 10.65 -8.23
CA SER A 126 5.09 10.97 -7.22
C SER A 126 5.91 12.12 -7.75
N SER A 127 5.87 13.24 -7.07
CA SER A 127 6.64 14.43 -7.42
C SER A 127 7.18 15.09 -6.15
N ASP A 128 8.05 16.08 -6.31
CA ASP A 128 8.54 16.93 -5.20
C ASP A 128 7.38 17.68 -4.48
N HIS A 129 6.16 17.61 -5.04
CA HIS A 129 4.98 18.36 -4.60
C HIS A 129 3.89 17.49 -4.00
N GLY A 130 4.07 16.17 -4.00
CA GLY A 130 3.12 15.25 -3.37
C GLY A 130 3.09 13.87 -4.00
N TRP A 131 2.32 13.00 -3.36
CA TRP A 131 2.13 11.61 -3.74
C TRP A 131 0.66 11.25 -3.80
N ILE A 132 0.30 10.40 -4.76
CA ILE A 132 -0.96 9.68 -4.74
C ILE A 132 -0.65 8.23 -4.37
N LEU A 133 -1.32 7.72 -3.35
CA LEU A 133 -1.27 6.34 -2.89
C LEU A 133 -2.65 5.71 -3.12
N PRO A 134 -2.93 5.22 -4.33
CA PRO A 134 -4.24 4.68 -4.62
C PRO A 134 -4.44 3.31 -3.97
N ALA A 135 -5.66 2.96 -3.64
CA ALA A 135 -6.03 1.70 -3.00
C ALA A 135 -5.42 0.48 -3.71
N TYR A 136 -5.41 0.48 -5.05
CA TYR A 136 -4.92 -0.63 -5.87
C TYR A 136 -3.39 -0.78 -5.92
N ALA A 137 -2.65 0.04 -5.20
CA ALA A 137 -1.18 0.10 -5.31
C ALA A 137 -0.44 -0.72 -4.25
N ALA A 138 -1.14 -1.47 -3.41
CA ALA A 138 -0.57 -2.20 -2.29
C ALA A 138 0.45 -1.38 -1.47
N TRP A 139 0.16 -0.08 -1.25
CA TRP A 139 0.98 0.80 -0.43
C TRP A 139 0.83 0.51 1.07
N TYR A 140 -0.17 -0.26 1.43
CA TYR A 140 -0.38 -0.93 2.71
C TYR A 140 -0.63 -2.42 2.45
N PRO A 141 -0.46 -3.29 3.45
CA PRO A 141 -0.68 -4.72 3.27
C PRO A 141 -2.12 -5.01 2.83
N ILE A 142 -2.28 -5.75 1.76
CA ILE A 142 -3.60 -6.15 1.25
C ILE A 142 -3.70 -7.67 1.15
N ARG A 143 -4.91 -8.19 1.40
CA ARG A 143 -5.24 -9.58 1.08
C ARG A 143 -5.55 -9.68 -0.41
N GLY A 144 -4.84 -10.50 -1.13
CA GLY A 144 -5.05 -10.64 -2.57
C GLY A 144 -3.98 -11.47 -3.23
N ASN A 145 -4.00 -11.47 -4.55
CA ASN A 145 -3.02 -12.14 -5.39
C ASN A 145 -2.29 -11.12 -6.25
N VAL A 146 -1.08 -11.45 -6.65
CA VAL A 146 -0.34 -10.65 -7.65
C VAL A 146 -0.65 -11.21 -9.02
N ASN A 147 -1.22 -10.40 -9.89
CA ASN A 147 -1.43 -10.72 -11.29
C ASN A 147 -0.53 -9.85 -12.15
N SER A 148 0.30 -10.47 -13.00
CA SER A 148 0.97 -9.75 -14.07
C SER A 148 0.09 -9.81 -15.32
N VAL A 149 -0.22 -8.64 -15.91
CA VAL A 149 -0.92 -8.57 -17.19
C VAL A 149 0.11 -8.15 -18.24
N SER A 150 0.46 -9.10 -19.12
CA SER A 150 1.35 -8.83 -20.25
C SER A 150 0.59 -8.15 -21.38
N PHE A 151 0.91 -6.90 -21.68
CA PHE A 151 0.52 -6.23 -22.92
C PHE A 151 1.67 -6.34 -23.91
N GLN A 152 1.49 -7.06 -24.99
CA GLN A 152 2.50 -7.40 -26.00
C GLN A 152 3.22 -6.22 -26.67
N PHE A 153 2.86 -4.97 -26.41
CA PHE A 153 3.33 -3.80 -27.15
C PHE A 153 3.73 -2.57 -26.35
N ASP A 154 3.69 -2.60 -25.02
CA ASP A 154 4.05 -1.44 -24.21
C ASP A 154 5.09 -1.77 -23.14
N LEU A 155 6.09 -0.89 -23.01
CA LEU A 155 7.20 -0.98 -22.06
C LEU A 155 6.76 -0.78 -20.59
N PHE A 156 5.49 -0.57 -20.33
CA PHE A 156 4.91 -0.40 -19.00
C PHE A 156 3.76 -1.39 -18.82
N GLU A 157 4.08 -2.58 -18.33
CA GLU A 157 3.06 -3.51 -17.88
C GLU A 157 2.69 -3.16 -16.44
N PRO A 158 1.48 -2.65 -16.18
CA PRO A 158 1.06 -2.41 -14.82
C PRO A 158 0.89 -3.74 -14.10
N ILE A 159 1.50 -3.87 -12.92
CA ILE A 159 1.22 -4.96 -12.00
C ILE A 159 -0.15 -4.66 -11.38
N PHE A 160 -1.09 -5.57 -11.57
CA PHE A 160 -2.39 -5.48 -10.93
C PHE A 160 -2.44 -6.44 -9.76
N TYR A 161 -2.93 -5.94 -8.63
CA TYR A 161 -3.23 -6.76 -7.49
C TYR A 161 -4.72 -7.14 -7.55
N GLU A 162 -5.01 -8.42 -7.41
CA GLU A 162 -6.38 -8.87 -7.24
C GLU A 162 -6.78 -8.66 -5.78
N TYR A 163 -7.66 -7.71 -5.56
CA TYR A 163 -8.18 -7.42 -4.24
C TYR A 163 -9.10 -8.54 -3.76
N GLY A 164 -8.75 -9.13 -2.62
CA GLY A 164 -9.61 -10.05 -1.90
C GLY A 164 -10.27 -9.42 -0.66
N GLN A 165 -10.36 -8.08 -0.64
CA GLN A 165 -10.84 -7.30 0.49
C GLN A 165 -12.18 -6.66 0.16
N GLU A 166 -13.16 -6.80 1.05
CA GLU A 166 -14.47 -6.16 0.91
C GLU A 166 -14.90 -5.63 2.28
N ASN A 167 -15.32 -4.36 2.31
CA ASN A 167 -15.96 -3.72 3.47
C ASN A 167 -15.17 -3.80 4.79
N ILE A 168 -13.86 -3.57 4.74
CA ILE A 168 -12.98 -3.55 5.91
C ILE A 168 -13.16 -2.23 6.66
N GLU A 169 -13.11 -2.27 7.99
CA GLU A 169 -13.04 -1.08 8.84
C GLU A 169 -11.60 -0.53 8.84
N TYR A 170 -11.44 0.67 8.31
CA TYR A 170 -10.15 1.37 8.26
C TYR A 170 -10.11 2.55 9.21
N THR A 171 -8.96 2.71 9.87
CA THR A 171 -8.54 3.95 10.51
C THR A 171 -7.23 4.40 9.86
N VAL A 172 -7.17 5.64 9.39
CA VAL A 172 -5.97 6.23 8.81
C VAL A 172 -5.56 7.46 9.60
N THR A 173 -4.31 7.51 10.03
CA THR A 173 -3.72 8.66 10.73
C THR A 173 -2.49 9.14 9.99
N TYR A 174 -2.40 10.45 9.72
CA TYR A 174 -1.23 11.06 9.10
C TYR A 174 -0.45 11.92 10.09
N ILE A 175 0.87 11.72 10.12
CA ILE A 175 1.82 12.47 10.94
C ILE A 175 2.75 13.24 9.99
N GLY A 176 2.54 14.54 9.89
CA GLY A 176 3.33 15.41 9.04
C GLY A 176 2.73 16.79 8.87
N LYS A 177 3.35 17.62 8.04
CA LYS A 177 2.94 19.02 7.80
C LYS A 177 2.11 19.19 6.53
N ASP A 178 2.17 18.22 5.62
CA ASP A 178 1.52 18.31 4.33
C ASP A 178 -0.02 18.28 4.46
N ASP A 179 -0.69 18.83 3.47
CA ASP A 179 -2.13 18.64 3.31
C ASP A 179 -2.38 17.21 2.80
N VAL A 180 -3.34 16.54 3.42
CA VAL A 180 -3.67 15.15 3.12
C VAL A 180 -5.16 15.01 2.90
N TYR A 181 -5.49 14.28 1.86
CA TYR A 181 -6.86 13.90 1.49
C TYR A 181 -6.97 12.38 1.46
N CYS A 182 -8.00 11.86 2.10
CA CYS A 182 -8.26 10.43 2.18
C CYS A 182 -9.63 10.11 1.57
N SER A 183 -9.78 8.92 1.02
CA SER A 183 -11.07 8.44 0.50
C SER A 183 -12.09 8.12 1.60
N LEU A 184 -11.66 8.06 2.86
CA LEU A 184 -12.51 7.80 4.03
C LEU A 184 -13.09 9.08 4.62
N ALA A 185 -14.05 8.94 5.55
CA ALA A 185 -14.63 10.07 6.26
C ALA A 185 -13.62 10.69 7.23
N HIS A 186 -13.53 12.02 7.23
CA HIS A 186 -12.66 12.77 8.12
C HIS A 186 -13.26 12.84 9.53
N VAL A 187 -12.53 12.38 10.55
CA VAL A 187 -12.98 12.29 11.94
C VAL A 187 -12.15 13.12 12.93
N GLY A 188 -10.96 13.53 12.55
CA GLY A 188 -10.02 14.30 13.40
C GLY A 188 -9.06 15.14 12.57
N GLU A 189 -8.15 15.88 13.20
CA GLU A 189 -7.20 16.77 12.53
C GLU A 189 -6.28 15.99 11.61
N LYS A 190 -6.26 15.13 11.03
CA LYS A 190 -5.47 14.24 10.13
C LYS A 190 -5.73 12.77 10.44
N SER A 191 -7.01 12.51 10.72
CA SER A 191 -7.49 11.16 10.95
C SER A 191 -8.78 10.92 10.18
N TRP A 192 -8.90 9.74 9.60
CA TRP A 192 -10.02 9.31 8.77
C TRP A 192 -10.42 7.90 9.15
N GLU A 193 -11.72 7.63 9.12
CA GLU A 193 -12.29 6.32 9.45
C GLU A 193 -13.41 5.96 8.49
N GLY A 194 -13.64 4.68 8.32
CA GLY A 194 -14.79 4.16 7.57
C GLY A 194 -14.59 2.77 7.01
N ASN A 195 -15.69 2.19 6.58
CA ASN A 195 -15.69 0.92 5.89
C ASN A 195 -15.48 1.15 4.38
N SER A 196 -14.56 0.37 3.80
CA SER A 196 -14.22 0.49 2.38
C SER A 196 -13.61 -0.82 1.86
N ASP A 197 -13.57 -0.97 0.54
CA ASP A 197 -12.82 -2.04 -0.12
C ASP A 197 -11.33 -1.67 -0.29
N GLY A 198 -10.96 -0.43 0.07
CA GLY A 198 -9.59 0.03 0.05
C GLY A 198 -9.46 1.53 0.28
N VAL A 199 -8.23 1.96 0.58
CA VAL A 199 -7.91 3.34 0.98
C VAL A 199 -7.01 4.01 -0.05
N THR A 200 -7.42 5.22 -0.46
CA THR A 200 -6.60 6.11 -1.28
C THR A 200 -6.20 7.33 -0.47
N LEU A 201 -4.90 7.66 -0.49
CA LEU A 201 -4.35 8.90 0.07
C LEU A 201 -3.77 9.78 -1.03
N LEU A 202 -3.99 11.09 -0.90
CA LEU A 202 -3.31 12.11 -1.67
C LEU A 202 -2.60 13.04 -0.67
N LEU A 203 -1.29 13.09 -0.74
CA LEU A 203 -0.45 14.00 0.04
C LEU A 203 0.08 15.07 -0.91
N SER A 204 -0.31 16.32 -0.73
CA SER A 204 0.15 17.40 -1.58
C SER A 204 -0.15 18.77 -0.99
N SER A 205 0.83 19.64 -0.98
CA SER A 205 0.66 21.06 -0.66
C SER A 205 0.10 21.89 -1.83
N TRP A 206 -0.17 21.28 -2.98
CA TRP A 206 -0.56 21.96 -4.23
C TRP A 206 -1.95 21.57 -4.71
N VAL A 207 -2.80 21.14 -3.79
CA VAL A 207 -4.19 20.78 -4.12
C VAL A 207 -5.17 21.63 -3.34
N LYS A 208 -6.36 21.79 -3.89
CA LYS A 208 -7.52 22.39 -3.23
C LYS A 208 -8.69 21.43 -3.22
N GLU A 209 -9.47 21.56 -2.16
CA GLU A 209 -10.73 20.85 -2.00
C GLU A 209 -11.90 21.79 -2.33
N VAL A 210 -12.86 21.28 -3.09
CA VAL A 210 -14.16 21.92 -3.32
C VAL A 210 -15.28 20.92 -3.02
N LYS A 211 -16.15 21.29 -2.11
CA LYS A 211 -17.38 20.55 -1.81
C LYS A 211 -18.49 20.99 -2.74
N LEU A 212 -19.05 20.06 -3.51
CA LEU A 212 -20.17 20.29 -4.39
C LEU A 212 -21.48 20.12 -3.63
N GLY A 213 -22.56 20.78 -4.13
CA GLY A 213 -23.86 20.76 -3.47
C GLY A 213 -24.55 19.40 -3.38
N ASN A 214 -24.02 18.38 -4.06
CA ASN A 214 -24.49 16.98 -4.00
C ASN A 214 -23.75 16.13 -2.98
N GLY A 215 -22.89 16.74 -2.13
CA GLY A 215 -22.07 16.06 -1.13
C GLY A 215 -20.74 15.49 -1.68
N MET A 216 -20.48 15.61 -2.99
CA MET A 216 -19.22 15.20 -3.59
C MET A 216 -18.10 16.17 -3.23
N THR A 217 -16.95 15.66 -2.89
CA THR A 217 -15.71 16.42 -2.70
C THR A 217 -14.81 16.23 -3.92
N VAL A 218 -14.35 17.31 -4.51
CA VAL A 218 -13.39 17.32 -5.61
C VAL A 218 -12.07 17.88 -5.11
N VAL A 219 -11.00 17.12 -5.28
CA VAL A 219 -9.63 17.54 -4.99
C VAL A 219 -8.89 17.71 -6.31
N TYR A 220 -8.30 18.88 -6.52
CA TYR A 220 -7.63 19.21 -7.78
C TYR A 220 -6.31 19.98 -7.55
N PRO A 221 -5.32 19.81 -8.43
CA PRO A 221 -4.06 20.55 -8.32
C PRO A 221 -4.27 22.05 -8.55
N VAL A 222 -3.50 22.86 -7.83
CA VAL A 222 -3.43 24.32 -8.04
C VAL A 222 -2.26 24.60 -8.97
N CYS A 223 -2.56 25.05 -10.18
CA CYS A 223 -1.56 25.51 -11.16
C CYS A 223 -1.16 26.97 -10.90
#